data_656c8e2b65abbbc263fd007392e0c625
#
_entry.id   656c8e2b65abbbc263fd007392e0c625
#
_cell.length_a   1.000
_cell.length_b   1.000
_cell.length_c   1.000
_cell.angle_alpha   90.00
_cell.angle_beta   90.00
_cell.angle_gamma   90.00
#
_symmetry.space_group_name_H-M   'P 1'
#
loop_
_entity.id
_entity.type
_entity.pdbx_description
1 polymer ?
#
loop_
_entity_poly.entity_id
_entity_poly.type
_entity_poly.pdbx_seq_one_letter_code
_entity_poly.pdbx_strand_id
1 'polypeptide(L)'
;EIEGGAFGPFTYVLPASSPDRDHAAFYSRFHRIDGPSLLDRASVSAGWRDGAPFIHCHGVWTEPDGSRRAGHVIPSETVIAAPVRARAWGLTDATFVAEEDPETNFRLFRPAESAVGAEKAGASGVLARVRPNEDVCEAVEALCARHGLASATVKGIGSLVGAEFMDGRTVR
;
A
#
# COMPACT_ATOMS: atom_id res chain seq x y z
N GLU A 1 5.89 2.77 6.94
CA GLU A 1 5.22 4.05 7.19
C GLU A 1 6.21 5.18 7.02
N ILE A 2 5.77 6.26 6.43
CA ILE A 2 6.57 7.49 6.25
C ILE A 2 5.73 8.64 6.78
N GLU A 3 6.37 9.57 7.48
CA GLU A 3 5.70 10.73 8.06
C GLU A 3 6.58 11.99 8.05
N GLY A 4 5.94 13.13 7.98
CA GLY A 4 6.59 14.45 7.97
C GLY A 4 7.38 14.72 6.70
N GLY A 5 8.10 15.83 6.66
CA GLY A 5 8.81 16.27 5.47
C GLY A 5 7.91 16.78 4.36
N ALA A 6 8.38 16.71 3.12
CA ALA A 6 7.61 17.15 1.96
C ALA A 6 7.97 16.34 0.72
N PHE A 7 6.97 16.11 -0.12
CA PHE A 7 7.17 15.77 -1.52
C PHE A 7 7.47 17.06 -2.31
N GLY A 8 8.43 17.01 -3.25
CA GLY A 8 8.68 18.00 -4.28
C GLY A 8 7.74 17.77 -5.46
N PRO A 9 8.16 17.91 -6.70
CA PRO A 9 7.34 17.46 -7.80
C PRO A 9 6.97 15.99 -7.66
N PHE A 10 5.69 15.66 -7.79
CA PHE A 10 5.22 14.29 -7.72
C PHE A 10 3.95 14.08 -8.53
N THR A 11 3.70 12.83 -8.86
CA THR A 11 2.50 12.39 -9.56
C THR A 11 1.72 11.41 -8.70
N TYR A 12 0.39 11.51 -8.76
CA TYR A 12 -0.50 10.56 -8.08
C TYR A 12 -1.73 10.24 -8.94
N VAL A 13 -2.42 9.17 -8.58
CA VAL A 13 -3.71 8.80 -9.14
C VAL A 13 -4.72 8.55 -8.03
N LEU A 14 -5.98 8.62 -8.38
CA LEU A 14 -7.13 8.32 -7.52
C LEU A 14 -7.84 7.07 -8.03
N PRO A 15 -8.62 6.38 -7.19
CA PRO A 15 -9.53 5.37 -7.67
C PRO A 15 -10.52 5.96 -8.67
N ALA A 16 -10.84 5.19 -9.70
CA ALA A 16 -11.86 5.53 -10.68
C ALA A 16 -12.67 4.28 -11.05
N SER A 17 -13.85 4.49 -11.60
CA SER A 17 -14.63 3.39 -12.17
C SER A 17 -13.88 2.76 -13.34
N SER A 18 -13.95 1.44 -13.44
CA SER A 18 -13.37 0.74 -14.59
C SER A 18 -14.06 1.16 -15.89
N PRO A 19 -13.30 1.40 -16.96
CA PRO A 19 -13.86 1.69 -18.29
C PRO A 19 -14.42 0.44 -18.98
N ASP A 20 -14.10 -0.74 -18.49
CA ASP A 20 -14.45 -2.02 -19.08
C ASP A 20 -14.80 -3.07 -18.01
N ARG A 21 -15.08 -4.31 -18.46
CA ARG A 21 -15.40 -5.43 -17.58
C ARG A 21 -14.19 -6.28 -17.20
N ASP A 22 -13.04 -5.99 -17.78
CA ASP A 22 -11.84 -6.80 -17.62
C ASP A 22 -11.01 -6.36 -16.40
N HIS A 23 -11.33 -5.19 -15.82
CA HIS A 23 -10.67 -4.65 -14.64
C HIS A 23 -11.66 -4.48 -13.49
N ALA A 24 -11.32 -4.99 -12.31
CA ALA A 24 -12.14 -4.84 -11.09
C ALA A 24 -12.20 -3.40 -10.58
N ALA A 25 -11.16 -2.60 -10.86
CA ALA A 25 -11.03 -1.19 -10.53
C ALA A 25 -10.16 -0.49 -11.57
N PHE A 26 -10.13 0.82 -11.54
CA PHE A 26 -9.26 1.59 -12.43
C PHE A 26 -8.70 2.82 -11.73
N TYR A 27 -7.79 3.51 -12.41
CA TYR A 27 -7.20 4.74 -11.93
C TYR A 27 -7.74 5.94 -12.69
N SER A 28 -7.80 7.09 -12.01
CA SER A 28 -8.04 8.39 -12.63
C SER A 28 -6.94 8.74 -13.63
N ARG A 29 -7.10 9.84 -14.33
CA ARG A 29 -5.95 10.50 -14.98
C ARG A 29 -4.85 10.78 -13.96
N PHE A 30 -3.62 10.92 -14.43
CA PHE A 30 -2.51 11.38 -13.61
C PHE A 30 -2.72 12.82 -13.15
N HIS A 31 -2.48 13.04 -11.87
CA HIS A 31 -2.45 14.37 -11.27
C HIS A 31 -0.99 14.69 -10.93
N ARG A 32 -0.50 15.81 -11.42
CA ARG A 32 0.87 16.25 -11.19
C ARG A 32 0.87 17.51 -10.31
N ILE A 33 1.72 17.50 -9.32
CA ILE A 33 1.99 18.63 -8.42
C ILE A 33 3.43 19.07 -8.64
N ASP A 34 3.64 20.33 -8.99
CA ASP A 34 4.96 20.86 -9.31
C ASP A 34 5.69 21.45 -8.08
N GLY A 35 4.96 21.86 -7.08
CA GLY A 35 5.51 22.48 -5.87
C GLY A 35 5.61 21.51 -4.68
N PRO A 36 6.34 21.91 -3.63
CA PRO A 36 6.44 21.08 -2.44
C PRO A 36 5.08 20.98 -1.73
N SER A 37 4.70 19.76 -1.38
CA SER A 37 3.52 19.44 -0.59
C SER A 37 3.95 18.81 0.73
N LEU A 38 3.40 19.28 1.84
CA LEU A 38 3.71 18.74 3.16
C LEU A 38 3.14 17.32 3.29
N LEU A 39 4.01 16.36 3.57
CA LEU A 39 3.61 14.98 3.79
C LEU A 39 3.11 14.80 5.22
N ASP A 40 1.82 14.48 5.39
CA ASP A 40 1.29 14.11 6.69
C ASP A 40 1.77 12.70 7.04
N ARG A 41 1.47 11.75 6.18
CA ARG A 41 1.87 10.34 6.30
C ARG A 41 1.73 9.62 4.97
N ALA A 42 2.51 8.53 4.82
CA ALA A 42 2.29 7.56 3.75
C ALA A 42 2.50 6.13 4.26
N SER A 43 1.71 5.22 3.71
CA SER A 43 1.91 3.77 3.86
C SER A 43 2.60 3.26 2.60
N VAL A 44 3.61 2.41 2.80
CA VAL A 44 4.42 1.87 1.72
C VAL A 44 4.56 0.36 1.90
N SER A 45 4.29 -0.37 0.84
CA SER A 45 4.74 -1.77 0.70
C SER A 45 5.95 -1.78 -0.23
N ALA A 46 7.00 -2.49 0.17
CA ALA A 46 8.24 -2.60 -0.59
C ALA A 46 8.47 -4.05 -1.01
N GLY A 47 8.99 -4.25 -2.20
CA GLY A 47 9.26 -5.57 -2.76
C GLY A 47 9.98 -5.46 -4.09
N TRP A 48 9.69 -6.39 -4.99
CA TRP A 48 10.35 -6.51 -6.28
C TRP A 48 9.35 -6.49 -7.43
N ARG A 49 9.73 -5.88 -8.53
CA ARG A 49 9.02 -5.91 -9.80
C ARG A 49 10.03 -6.04 -10.93
N ASP A 50 9.88 -7.06 -11.77
CA ASP A 50 10.79 -7.33 -12.90
C ASP A 50 12.28 -7.39 -12.48
N GLY A 51 12.55 -7.95 -11.29
CA GLY A 51 13.91 -8.07 -10.74
C GLY A 51 14.49 -6.79 -10.14
N ALA A 52 13.75 -5.69 -10.13
CA ALA A 52 14.17 -4.42 -9.54
C ALA A 52 13.37 -4.09 -8.27
N PRO A 53 13.94 -3.36 -7.31
CA PRO A 53 13.22 -2.85 -6.17
C PRO A 53 12.02 -1.99 -6.60
N PHE A 54 10.89 -2.24 -5.97
CA PHE A 54 9.66 -1.53 -6.27
C PHE A 54 8.89 -1.22 -4.99
N ILE A 55 8.26 -0.06 -4.95
CA ILE A 55 7.38 0.33 -3.84
C ILE A 55 6.00 0.70 -4.34
N HIS A 56 4.99 0.35 -3.54
CA HIS A 56 3.61 0.77 -3.68
C HIS A 56 3.31 1.75 -2.54
N CYS A 57 2.82 2.93 -2.84
CA CYS A 57 2.71 4.03 -1.89
C CYS A 57 1.33 4.69 -1.94
N HIS A 58 0.66 4.75 -0.80
CA HIS A 58 -0.50 5.63 -0.60
C HIS A 58 -0.16 6.69 0.45
N GLY A 59 -0.39 7.95 0.11
CA GLY A 59 -0.06 9.07 0.97
C GLY A 59 -1.24 9.99 1.27
N VAL A 60 -1.08 10.78 2.33
CA VAL A 60 -1.91 11.94 2.66
C VAL A 60 -0.97 13.12 2.77
N TRP A 61 -1.30 14.22 2.09
CA TRP A 61 -0.46 15.41 2.03
C TRP A 61 -1.32 16.67 2.01
N THR A 62 -0.68 17.80 2.27
CA THR A 62 -1.26 19.13 2.12
C THR A 62 -0.57 19.86 0.98
N GLU A 63 -1.32 20.26 -0.03
CA GLU A 63 -0.84 21.00 -1.19
C GLU A 63 -0.49 22.45 -0.84
N PRO A 64 0.24 23.18 -1.72
CA PRO A 64 0.60 24.57 -1.47
C PRO A 64 -0.59 25.53 -1.26
N ASP A 65 -1.76 25.21 -1.79
CA ASP A 65 -3.00 25.95 -1.60
C ASP A 65 -3.71 25.66 -0.27
N GLY A 66 -3.14 24.80 0.57
CA GLY A 66 -3.70 24.33 1.83
C GLY A 66 -4.71 23.18 1.71
N SER A 67 -4.98 22.70 0.51
CA SER A 67 -5.87 21.56 0.29
C SER A 67 -5.24 20.28 0.79
N ARG A 68 -5.95 19.53 1.63
CA ARG A 68 -5.53 18.20 2.07
C ARG A 68 -6.00 17.13 1.10
N ARG A 69 -5.09 16.31 0.62
CA ARG A 69 -5.33 15.27 -0.38
C ARG A 69 -4.81 13.92 0.07
N ALA A 70 -5.30 12.88 -0.58
CA ALA A 70 -4.79 11.53 -0.45
C ALA A 70 -4.83 10.84 -1.81
N GLY A 71 -3.96 9.86 -2.03
CA GLY A 71 -3.96 9.11 -3.28
C GLY A 71 -2.83 8.08 -3.37
N HIS A 72 -2.83 7.39 -4.50
CA HIS A 72 -1.77 6.47 -4.89
C HIS A 72 -0.64 7.28 -5.54
N VAL A 73 0.45 7.43 -4.83
CA VAL A 73 1.64 8.15 -5.28
C VAL A 73 2.42 7.29 -6.27
N ILE A 74 2.89 7.87 -7.35
CA ILE A 74 3.77 7.19 -8.33
C ILE A 74 5.23 7.40 -7.90
N PRO A 75 5.89 6.40 -7.31
CA PRO A 75 7.20 6.60 -6.68
C PRO A 75 8.30 7.02 -7.65
N SER A 76 8.26 6.52 -8.89
CA SER A 76 9.24 6.86 -9.94
C SER A 76 9.13 8.32 -10.43
N GLU A 77 8.02 8.99 -10.09
CA GLU A 77 7.75 10.38 -10.45
C GLU A 77 7.63 11.28 -9.22
N THR A 78 8.22 10.87 -8.10
CA THR A 78 8.14 11.57 -6.82
C THR A 78 9.52 11.92 -6.29
N VAL A 79 9.69 13.16 -5.93
CA VAL A 79 10.92 13.68 -5.31
C VAL A 79 10.64 13.99 -3.83
N ILE A 80 11.55 13.62 -2.96
CA ILE A 80 11.53 14.05 -1.55
C ILE A 80 12.20 15.42 -1.46
N ALA A 81 11.42 16.45 -1.16
CA ALA A 81 11.90 17.84 -1.07
C ALA A 81 12.35 18.23 0.33
N ALA A 82 11.87 17.57 1.36
CA ALA A 82 12.34 17.74 2.75
C ALA A 82 12.44 16.36 3.43
N PRO A 83 13.35 16.21 4.40
CA PRO A 83 13.55 14.93 5.07
C PRO A 83 12.28 14.34 5.65
N VAL A 84 12.07 13.06 5.40
CA VAL A 84 10.95 12.27 5.94
C VAL A 84 11.46 11.32 7.02
N ARG A 85 10.60 10.97 7.97
CA ARG A 85 10.86 9.90 8.91
C ARG A 85 10.23 8.62 8.39
N ALA A 86 11.01 7.56 8.30
CA ALA A 86 10.52 6.24 7.89
C ALA A 86 10.63 5.23 9.03
N ARG A 87 9.59 4.40 9.19
CA ARG A 87 9.61 3.20 10.02
C ARG A 87 9.30 2.01 9.13
N ALA A 88 10.18 1.03 9.12
CA ALA A 88 10.06 -0.16 8.30
C ALA A 88 10.02 -1.43 9.15
N TRP A 89 9.29 -2.42 8.68
CA TRP A 89 9.28 -3.79 9.19
C TRP A 89 9.68 -4.70 8.04
N GLY A 90 10.63 -5.58 8.27
CA GLY A 90 11.11 -6.54 7.30
C GLY A 90 10.96 -7.97 7.82
N LEU A 91 10.78 -8.88 6.90
CA LEU A 91 10.83 -10.32 7.13
C LEU A 91 12.08 -10.86 6.42
N THR A 92 12.74 -11.81 7.05
CA THR A 92 14.01 -12.34 6.52
C THR A 92 13.79 -13.45 5.50
N ASP A 93 12.68 -14.15 5.60
CA ASP A 93 12.32 -15.31 4.77
C ASP A 93 11.16 -15.05 3.82
N ALA A 94 10.64 -13.83 3.79
CA ALA A 94 9.55 -13.45 2.91
C ALA A 94 9.73 -12.05 2.32
N THR A 95 9.24 -11.86 1.10
CA THR A 95 9.23 -10.58 0.39
C THR A 95 7.95 -10.44 -0.43
N PHE A 96 7.70 -9.24 -0.93
CA PHE A 96 6.68 -9.02 -1.95
C PHE A 96 7.29 -9.08 -3.35
N VAL A 97 6.57 -9.72 -4.28
CA VAL A 97 6.86 -9.69 -5.71
C VAL A 97 5.62 -9.21 -6.46
N ALA A 98 5.77 -8.22 -7.31
CA ALA A 98 4.69 -7.73 -8.15
C ALA A 98 4.53 -8.63 -9.38
N GLU A 99 3.38 -9.27 -9.48
CA GLU A 99 3.02 -10.18 -10.56
C GLU A 99 1.66 -9.78 -11.14
N GLU A 100 1.39 -10.21 -12.37
CA GLU A 100 0.08 -10.04 -12.97
C GLU A 100 -0.98 -10.86 -12.21
N ASP A 101 -2.06 -10.21 -11.88
CA ASP A 101 -3.19 -10.81 -11.19
C ASP A 101 -4.32 -11.05 -12.19
N PRO A 102 -4.66 -12.32 -12.51
CA PRO A 102 -5.64 -12.62 -13.55
C PRO A 102 -7.08 -12.25 -13.17
N GLU A 103 -7.34 -11.99 -11.89
CA GLU A 103 -8.67 -11.58 -11.43
C GLU A 103 -8.92 -10.09 -11.64
N THR A 104 -7.89 -9.27 -11.45
CA THR A 104 -8.00 -7.81 -11.54
C THR A 104 -7.37 -7.21 -12.78
N ASN A 105 -6.57 -7.98 -13.52
CA ASN A 105 -5.71 -7.54 -14.63
C ASN A 105 -4.72 -6.42 -14.25
N PHE A 106 -4.37 -6.33 -12.96
CA PHE A 106 -3.32 -5.46 -12.45
C PHE A 106 -2.09 -6.24 -12.02
N ARG A 107 -0.96 -5.57 -11.99
CA ARG A 107 0.24 -6.09 -11.33
C ARG A 107 0.18 -5.76 -9.85
N LEU A 108 -0.01 -6.77 -9.04
CA LEU A 108 -0.19 -6.66 -7.59
C LEU A 108 0.93 -7.39 -6.85
N PHE A 109 1.25 -6.91 -5.66
CA PHE A 109 2.17 -7.59 -4.77
C PHE A 109 1.58 -8.91 -4.28
N ARG A 110 2.39 -9.96 -4.39
CA ARG A 110 2.16 -11.28 -3.81
C ARG A 110 3.30 -11.61 -2.84
N PRO A 111 2.99 -12.18 -1.67
CA PRO A 111 4.01 -12.78 -0.81
C PRO A 111 4.77 -13.89 -1.54
N ALA A 112 6.09 -13.88 -1.41
CA ALA A 112 6.99 -14.88 -1.94
C ALA A 112 8.08 -15.20 -0.91
N GLU A 113 8.65 -16.39 -0.98
CA GLU A 113 9.82 -16.74 -0.17
C GLU A 113 11.02 -15.90 -0.59
N SER A 114 11.81 -15.48 0.39
CA SER A 114 13.08 -14.80 0.16
C SER A 114 14.21 -15.77 0.35
N ALA A 115 15.12 -15.80 -0.62
CA ALA A 115 16.32 -16.67 -0.57
C ALA A 115 17.40 -16.16 0.41
N VAL A 116 17.20 -15.03 1.04
CA VAL A 116 18.13 -14.50 2.04
C VAL A 116 17.90 -15.26 3.33
N GLY A 117 18.60 -16.41 3.47
CA GLY A 117 18.60 -17.20 4.68
C GLY A 117 19.04 -16.36 5.87
N ALA A 118 18.14 -16.11 6.79
CA ALA A 118 18.46 -15.49 8.05
C ALA A 118 18.19 -16.48 9.18
N GLU A 119 19.05 -16.45 10.18
CA GLU A 119 18.77 -17.09 11.46
C GLU A 119 17.37 -16.63 11.93
N LYS A 120 16.54 -17.61 12.34
CA LYS A 120 15.21 -17.33 12.88
C LYS A 120 15.33 -16.49 14.16
N ALA A 121 15.39 -15.20 14.01
CA ALA A 121 15.18 -14.30 15.14
C ALA A 121 13.71 -14.44 15.55
N GLY A 122 13.46 -14.60 16.84
CA GLY A 122 12.17 -14.97 17.41
C GLY A 122 11.02 -13.95 17.31
N ALA A 123 11.01 -13.11 16.27
CA ALA A 123 9.90 -12.22 15.99
C ALA A 123 9.02 -12.85 14.91
N SER A 124 7.78 -13.14 15.26
CA SER A 124 6.82 -13.71 14.33
C SER A 124 6.12 -12.59 13.57
N GLY A 125 6.34 -12.51 12.27
CA GLY A 125 5.60 -11.69 11.35
C GLY A 125 5.01 -12.55 10.24
N VAL A 126 3.89 -12.11 9.68
CA VAL A 126 3.26 -12.76 8.53
C VAL A 126 3.09 -11.73 7.42
N LEU A 127 3.58 -12.06 6.25
CA LEU A 127 3.35 -11.28 5.04
C LEU A 127 2.15 -11.89 4.29
N ALA A 128 1.12 -11.10 4.07
CA ALA A 128 -0.11 -11.60 3.48
C ALA A 128 -0.67 -10.66 2.42
N ARG A 129 -1.48 -11.22 1.54
CA ARG A 129 -2.33 -10.49 0.60
C ARG A 129 -3.77 -10.91 0.86
N VAL A 130 -4.63 -9.95 1.14
CA VAL A 130 -6.09 -10.13 1.09
C VAL A 130 -6.49 -10.09 -0.38
N ARG A 131 -7.29 -11.05 -0.80
CA ARG A 131 -7.72 -11.18 -2.20
C ARG A 131 -8.88 -10.22 -2.50
N PRO A 132 -9.12 -9.92 -3.78
CA PRO A 132 -10.32 -9.22 -4.19
C PRO A 132 -11.59 -9.91 -3.65
N ASN A 133 -12.60 -9.11 -3.31
CA ASN A 133 -13.89 -9.55 -2.76
C ASN A 133 -13.84 -10.29 -1.39
N GLU A 134 -12.70 -10.34 -0.73
CA GLU A 134 -12.62 -10.80 0.67
C GLU A 134 -12.85 -9.62 1.63
N ASP A 135 -13.51 -9.89 2.75
CA ASP A 135 -13.58 -8.95 3.87
C ASP A 135 -12.22 -8.88 4.56
N VAL A 136 -11.70 -7.67 4.74
CA VAL A 136 -10.36 -7.47 5.30
C VAL A 136 -10.27 -7.89 6.78
N CYS A 137 -11.34 -7.70 7.55
CA CYS A 137 -11.37 -8.07 8.96
C CYS A 137 -11.39 -9.59 9.12
N GLU A 138 -12.29 -10.26 8.38
CA GLU A 138 -12.38 -11.72 8.39
C GLU A 138 -11.08 -12.38 7.89
N ALA A 139 -10.46 -11.85 6.84
CA ALA A 139 -9.19 -12.34 6.30
C ALA A 139 -8.06 -12.22 7.32
N VAL A 140 -7.98 -11.09 8.06
CA VAL A 140 -6.98 -10.88 9.10
C VAL A 140 -7.21 -11.79 10.30
N GLU A 141 -8.46 -11.96 10.76
CA GLU A 141 -8.82 -12.86 11.85
C GLU A 141 -8.48 -14.32 11.50
N ALA A 142 -8.83 -14.77 10.30
CA ALA A 142 -8.50 -16.11 9.81
C ALA A 142 -6.98 -16.33 9.73
N LEU A 143 -6.22 -15.30 9.33
CA LEU A 143 -4.77 -15.34 9.30
C LEU A 143 -4.19 -15.47 10.70
N CYS A 144 -4.67 -14.68 11.66
CA CYS A 144 -4.26 -14.77 13.07
C CYS A 144 -4.55 -16.16 13.64
N ALA A 145 -5.75 -16.69 13.42
CA ALA A 145 -6.13 -18.03 13.88
C ALA A 145 -5.22 -19.12 13.28
N ARG A 146 -4.93 -19.06 11.99
CA ARG A 146 -4.05 -20.01 11.28
C ARG A 146 -2.64 -20.04 11.86
N HIS A 147 -2.13 -18.90 12.28
CA HIS A 147 -0.77 -18.76 12.82
C HIS A 147 -0.71 -18.76 14.36
N GLY A 148 -1.82 -19.02 15.05
CA GLY A 148 -1.88 -19.05 16.51
C GLY A 148 -1.59 -17.71 17.17
N LEU A 149 -1.87 -16.59 16.51
CA LEU A 149 -1.64 -15.25 17.02
C LEU A 149 -2.83 -14.78 17.83
N ALA A 150 -2.65 -14.60 19.14
CA ALA A 150 -3.69 -14.06 20.03
C ALA A 150 -3.90 -12.55 19.83
N SER A 151 -2.89 -11.85 19.35
CA SER A 151 -2.94 -10.42 19.00
C SER A 151 -1.93 -10.11 17.91
N ALA A 152 -2.23 -9.14 17.06
CA ALA A 152 -1.32 -8.70 16.01
C ALA A 152 -1.48 -7.20 15.73
N THR A 153 -0.40 -6.57 15.28
CA THR A 153 -0.46 -5.25 14.66
C THR A 153 -0.48 -5.44 13.16
N VAL A 154 -1.51 -4.94 12.51
CA VAL A 154 -1.66 -5.01 11.05
C VAL A 154 -1.15 -3.72 10.42
N LYS A 155 -0.33 -3.87 9.41
CA LYS A 155 0.17 -2.79 8.55
C LYS A 155 -0.02 -3.19 7.11
N GLY A 156 -0.63 -2.32 6.33
CA GLY A 156 -0.91 -2.65 4.94
C GLY A 156 -1.39 -1.46 4.14
N ILE A 157 -1.63 -1.72 2.88
CA ILE A 157 -2.04 -0.73 1.89
C ILE A 157 -2.87 -1.48 0.85
N GLY A 158 -3.93 -0.87 0.40
CA GLY A 158 -4.82 -1.45 -0.59
C GLY A 158 -5.99 -0.53 -0.90
N SER A 159 -6.88 -1.00 -1.76
CA SER A 159 -8.13 -0.34 -2.10
C SER A 159 -9.31 -1.19 -1.63
N LEU A 160 -10.31 -0.55 -1.08
CA LEU A 160 -11.56 -1.19 -0.67
C LEU A 160 -12.68 -0.79 -1.64
N VAL A 161 -13.56 -1.73 -1.95
CA VAL A 161 -14.78 -1.47 -2.73
C VAL A 161 -15.79 -0.69 -1.90
N GLY A 162 -15.72 -0.87 -0.58
CA GLY A 162 -16.54 -0.16 0.38
C GLY A 162 -16.08 -0.45 1.80
N ALA A 163 -16.63 0.28 2.76
CA ALA A 163 -16.38 0.05 4.18
C ALA A 163 -17.64 0.39 4.98
N GLU A 164 -17.92 -0.44 5.98
CA GLU A 164 -18.88 -0.16 7.02
C GLU A 164 -18.14 0.01 8.34
N PHE A 165 -18.35 1.14 8.98
CA PHE A 165 -17.66 1.47 10.24
C PHE A 165 -18.53 1.13 11.44
N MET A 166 -17.89 0.87 12.59
CA MET A 166 -18.56 0.54 13.85
C MET A 166 -19.56 1.62 14.32
N ASP A 167 -19.40 2.84 13.87
CA ASP A 167 -20.33 3.96 14.15
C ASP A 167 -21.51 4.05 13.16
N GLY A 168 -21.65 3.06 12.28
CA GLY A 168 -22.72 2.96 11.29
C GLY A 168 -22.50 3.79 10.01
N ARG A 169 -21.37 4.50 9.88
CA ARG A 169 -21.02 5.15 8.62
C ARG A 169 -20.64 4.13 7.58
N THR A 170 -21.05 4.37 6.34
CA THR A 170 -20.68 3.56 5.18
C THR A 170 -19.97 4.42 4.13
N VAL A 171 -19.02 3.83 3.43
CA VAL A 171 -18.37 4.38 2.24
C VAL A 171 -18.49 3.35 1.12
N ARG A 172 -18.91 3.79 -0.05
CA ARG A 172 -19.05 2.97 -1.26
C ARG A 172 -18.41 3.67 -2.45
#